data_2bd10b14ba305ef52970635370d68af9
#
_entry.id   2bd10b14ba305ef52970635370d68af9
#
_cell.length_a   1.000
_cell.length_b   1.000
_cell.length_c   1.000
_cell.angle_alpha   90.00
_cell.angle_beta   90.00
_cell.angle_gamma   90.00
#
_symmetry.space_group_name_H-M   'P 1'
#
loop_
_entity.id
_entity.type
_entity.pdbx_description
1 polymer ?
#
loop_
_entity_poly.entity_id
_entity_poly.type
_entity_poly.pdbx_seq_one_letter_code
_entity_poly.pdbx_strand_id
1 'polypeptide(L)'
;MHVSELSVHDFRSYDEATVRFVPGINVLIGSNGQGKTNLVEALSYLATFSSHRVASDVPLVKKDCERAAVKVVINDDGREITLDVEIHPGKANKARINGSPVTKAREVLGALLTVVFAPEDLNLVKGDPSERRRFMD
;
A
#
# COMPACT_ATOMS: atom_id res chain seq x y z
N MET A 1 -9.01 -5.06 14.36
CA MET A 1 -7.81 -5.03 13.49
C MET A 1 -7.39 -3.58 13.22
N HIS A 2 -6.14 -3.29 13.39
CA HIS A 2 -5.57 -2.00 13.01
C HIS A 2 -4.10 -2.15 12.64
N VAL A 3 -3.60 -1.22 11.82
CA VAL A 3 -2.18 -1.15 11.50
C VAL A 3 -1.47 -0.43 12.64
N SER A 4 -0.44 -1.03 13.19
CA SER A 4 0.37 -0.43 14.25
C SER A 4 1.64 0.22 13.73
N GLU A 5 2.18 -0.24 12.59
CA GLU A 5 3.41 0.29 12.02
C GLU A 5 3.42 0.10 10.51
N LEU A 6 3.92 1.10 9.79
CA LEU A 6 4.18 1.04 8.36
C LEU A 6 5.61 1.45 8.10
N SER A 7 6.35 0.63 7.36
CA SER A 7 7.71 0.96 6.92
C SER A 7 7.78 0.88 5.41
N VAL A 8 8.46 1.85 4.79
CA VAL A 8 8.70 1.87 3.36
C VAL A 8 10.20 2.06 3.11
N HIS A 9 10.70 1.46 2.03
CA HIS A 9 12.10 1.57 1.62
C HIS A 9 12.16 1.73 0.11
N ASP A 10 12.84 2.77 -0.36
CA ASP A 10 12.94 3.12 -1.79
C ASP A 10 11.58 3.17 -2.49
N PHE A 11 10.58 3.66 -1.76
CA PHE A 11 9.21 3.77 -2.24
C PHE A 11 8.90 5.24 -2.56
N ARG A 12 8.55 5.51 -3.80
CA ARG A 12 8.29 6.86 -4.30
C ARG A 12 9.49 7.77 -4.01
N SER A 13 9.29 8.80 -3.19
CA SER A 13 10.35 9.76 -2.81
C SER A 13 11.10 9.36 -1.54
N TYR A 14 10.66 8.31 -0.86
CA TYR A 14 11.26 7.88 0.41
C TYR A 14 12.46 6.97 0.19
N ASP A 15 13.59 7.31 0.82
CA ASP A 15 14.68 6.36 1.00
C ASP A 15 14.27 5.30 2.02
N GLU A 16 13.83 5.76 3.18
CA GLU A 16 13.33 4.92 4.25
C GLU A 16 12.43 5.76 5.15
N ALA A 17 11.30 5.22 5.55
CA ALA A 17 10.42 5.86 6.51
C ALA A 17 9.67 4.81 7.31
N THR A 18 9.47 5.08 8.59
CA THR A 18 8.68 4.25 9.48
C THR A 18 7.68 5.14 10.20
N VAL A 19 6.41 4.76 10.14
CA VAL A 19 5.33 5.49 10.80
C VAL A 19 4.61 4.55 11.73
N ARG A 20 4.42 4.98 12.98
CA ARG A 20 3.66 4.23 13.98
C ARG A 20 2.28 4.83 14.12
N PHE A 21 1.29 3.97 14.26
CA PHE A 21 -0.11 4.36 14.38
C PHE A 21 -0.67 3.89 15.71
N VAL A 22 -1.73 4.56 16.15
CA VAL A 22 -2.52 4.18 17.32
C VAL A 22 -3.89 3.68 16.83
N PRO A 23 -4.61 2.90 17.64
CA PRO A 23 -5.99 2.54 17.29
C PRO A 23 -6.85 3.80 17.10
N GLY A 24 -7.78 3.75 16.16
CA GLY A 24 -8.67 4.87 15.88
C GLY A 24 -8.15 5.77 14.77
N ILE A 25 -8.34 7.06 14.91
CA ILE A 25 -8.02 8.04 13.87
C ILE A 25 -6.58 8.51 14.02
N ASN A 26 -5.85 8.43 12.92
CA ASN A 26 -4.49 8.96 12.80
C ASN A 26 -4.48 10.02 11.69
N VAL A 27 -3.91 11.17 11.97
CA VAL A 27 -3.86 12.28 11.02
C VAL A 27 -2.42 12.53 10.59
N LEU A 28 -2.19 12.51 9.27
CA LEU A 28 -0.91 12.83 8.68
C LEU A 28 -0.89 14.31 8.31
N ILE A 29 0.03 15.06 8.92
CA ILE A 29 0.13 16.51 8.74
C ILE A 29 1.46 16.83 8.06
N GLY A 30 1.43 17.78 7.14
CA GLY A 30 2.60 18.25 6.44
C GLY A 30 2.23 19.07 5.20
N SER A 31 3.20 19.69 4.59
CA SER A 31 2.99 20.45 3.37
C SER A 31 2.67 19.52 2.20
N ASN A 32 1.94 20.02 1.23
CA ASN A 32 1.68 19.29 -0.01
C ASN A 32 3.01 18.92 -0.67
N GLY A 33 3.09 17.69 -1.19
CA GLY A 33 4.31 17.20 -1.83
C GLY A 33 5.32 16.56 -0.89
N GLN A 34 5.03 16.44 0.40
CA GLN A 34 5.91 15.78 1.37
C GLN A 34 5.65 14.27 1.50
N GLY A 35 4.88 13.70 0.60
CA GLY A 35 4.73 12.24 0.54
C GLY A 35 3.66 11.63 1.43
N LYS A 36 2.76 12.43 2.03
CA LYS A 36 1.66 11.91 2.85
C LYS A 36 0.79 10.93 2.07
N THR A 37 0.42 11.31 0.86
CA THR A 37 -0.38 10.46 -0.03
C THR A 37 0.36 9.19 -0.41
N ASN A 38 1.68 9.24 -0.50
CA ASN A 38 2.51 8.07 -0.81
C ASN A 38 2.43 7.02 0.31
N LEU A 39 2.32 7.45 1.56
CA LEU A 39 2.16 6.52 2.69
C LEU A 39 0.80 5.82 2.65
N VAL A 40 -0.25 6.56 2.31
CA VAL A 40 -1.58 5.98 2.14
C VAL A 40 -1.59 5.00 0.96
N GLU A 41 -0.90 5.36 -0.12
CA GLU A 41 -0.75 4.47 -1.28
C GLU A 41 -0.05 3.17 -0.92
N ALA A 42 0.98 3.23 -0.07
CA ALA A 42 1.69 2.04 0.37
C ALA A 42 0.76 1.08 1.13
N LEU A 43 -0.06 1.60 2.03
CA LEU A 43 -1.05 0.79 2.76
C LEU A 43 -2.06 0.17 1.82
N SER A 44 -2.58 0.95 0.88
CA SER A 44 -3.52 0.47 -0.12
C SER A 44 -2.92 -0.62 -1.00
N TYR A 45 -1.66 -0.45 -1.37
CA TYR A 45 -0.95 -1.43 -2.20
C TYR A 45 -0.86 -2.79 -1.49
N LEU A 46 -0.54 -2.80 -0.21
CA LEU A 46 -0.46 -4.04 0.57
C LEU A 46 -1.81 -4.77 0.64
N ALA A 47 -2.90 -4.03 0.60
CA ALA A 47 -4.23 -4.64 0.67
C ALA A 47 -4.71 -5.22 -0.66
N THR A 48 -4.27 -4.67 -1.78
CA THR A 48 -4.82 -4.99 -3.11
C THR A 48 -3.78 -5.41 -4.13
N PHE A 49 -2.49 -5.24 -3.86
CA PHE A 49 -1.38 -5.40 -4.81
C PHE A 49 -1.51 -4.51 -6.04
N SER A 50 -2.22 -3.40 -5.91
CA SER A 50 -2.31 -2.39 -6.97
C SER A 50 -2.37 -1.00 -6.34
N SER A 51 -1.83 -0.02 -7.04
CA SER A 51 -1.94 1.36 -6.59
C SER A 51 -3.25 1.95 -7.07
N HIS A 52 -3.89 2.76 -6.22
CA HIS A 52 -5.06 3.54 -6.62
C HIS A 52 -4.70 4.75 -7.50
N ARG A 53 -3.41 5.04 -7.69
CA ARG A 53 -2.92 6.22 -8.42
C ARG A 53 -2.31 5.90 -9.77
N VAL A 54 -1.76 4.70 -9.95
CA VAL A 54 -1.02 4.33 -11.16
C VAL A 54 -1.38 2.91 -11.61
N ALA A 55 -1.29 2.67 -12.91
CA ALA A 55 -1.64 1.38 -13.49
C ALA A 55 -0.50 0.36 -13.43
N SER A 56 0.75 0.82 -13.28
CA SER A 56 1.91 -0.07 -13.20
C SER A 56 2.72 0.20 -11.92
N ASP A 57 3.59 -0.74 -11.55
CA ASP A 57 4.39 -0.64 -10.34
C ASP A 57 5.65 0.22 -10.51
N VAL A 58 6.01 0.60 -11.75
CA VAL A 58 7.23 1.36 -12.00
C VAL A 58 7.29 2.68 -11.22
N PRO A 59 6.23 3.51 -11.19
CA PRO A 59 6.28 4.76 -10.44
C PRO A 59 6.35 4.58 -8.92
N LEU A 60 6.07 3.38 -8.40
CA LEU A 60 6.12 3.09 -6.97
C LEU A 60 7.55 2.97 -6.46
N VAL A 61 8.48 2.59 -7.32
CA VAL A 61 9.88 2.45 -6.95
C VAL A 61 10.57 3.80 -7.06
N LYS A 62 11.37 4.13 -6.07
CA LYS A 62 12.12 5.38 -6.08
C LYS A 62 13.01 5.45 -7.33
N LYS A 63 13.13 6.67 -7.88
CA LYS A 63 13.96 6.91 -9.06
C LYS A 63 15.38 6.39 -8.82
N ASP A 64 15.93 5.72 -9.83
CA ASP A 64 17.27 5.13 -9.83
C ASP A 64 17.41 3.92 -8.90
N CYS A 65 16.33 3.40 -8.35
CA CYS A 65 16.30 2.15 -7.59
C CYS A 65 15.65 1.05 -8.39
N GLU A 66 16.04 -0.21 -8.10
CA GLU A 66 15.54 -1.36 -8.82
C GLU A 66 14.29 -1.96 -8.19
N ARG A 67 14.11 -1.74 -6.89
CA ARG A 67 13.00 -2.30 -6.12
C ARG A 67 12.59 -1.38 -5.00
N ALA A 68 11.37 -1.57 -4.53
CA ALA A 68 10.88 -0.94 -3.32
C ALA A 68 10.43 -2.02 -2.33
N ALA A 69 10.36 -1.69 -1.07
CA ALA A 69 9.83 -2.58 -0.04
C ALA A 69 8.80 -1.84 0.79
N VAL A 70 7.71 -2.52 1.10
CA VAL A 70 6.65 -2.01 1.98
C VAL A 70 6.35 -3.08 3.02
N LYS A 71 6.36 -2.69 4.28
CA LYS A 71 6.11 -3.59 5.40
C LYS A 71 5.08 -2.97 6.33
N VAL A 72 4.16 -3.78 6.79
CA VAL A 72 3.15 -3.34 7.75
C VAL A 72 3.07 -4.35 8.91
N VAL A 73 2.89 -3.83 10.12
CA VAL A 73 2.55 -4.64 11.29
C VAL A 73 1.08 -4.39 11.60
N ILE A 74 0.31 -5.45 11.61
CA ILE A 74 -1.14 -5.43 11.86
C ILE A 74 -1.38 -6.05 13.23
N ASN A 75 -2.16 -5.37 14.05
CA ASN A 75 -2.60 -5.91 15.33
C ASN A 75 -4.07 -6.31 15.21
N ASP A 76 -4.33 -7.59 15.43
CA ASP A 76 -5.67 -8.14 15.32
C ASP A 76 -5.96 -8.98 16.56
N ASP A 77 -6.79 -8.44 17.47
CA ASP A 77 -7.18 -9.11 18.73
C ASP A 77 -5.95 -9.53 19.56
N GLY A 78 -4.95 -8.65 19.69
CA GLY A 78 -3.74 -8.94 20.44
C GLY A 78 -2.72 -9.78 19.68
N ARG A 79 -3.05 -10.22 18.47
CA ARG A 79 -2.12 -10.97 17.60
C ARG A 79 -1.46 -10.00 16.63
N GLU A 80 -0.13 -10.09 16.54
CA GLU A 80 0.61 -9.33 15.53
C GLU A 80 0.80 -10.15 14.27
N ILE A 81 0.51 -9.53 13.13
CA ILE A 81 0.76 -10.10 11.81
C ILE A 81 1.66 -9.11 11.07
N THR A 82 2.81 -9.59 10.60
CA THR A 82 3.70 -8.80 9.77
C THR A 82 3.50 -9.20 8.32
N LEU A 83 3.26 -8.21 7.47
CA LEU A 83 3.09 -8.40 6.04
C LEU A 83 4.11 -7.53 5.34
N ASP A 84 4.95 -8.12 4.49
CA ASP A 84 5.89 -7.35 3.70
C ASP A 84 5.89 -7.77 2.24
N VAL A 85 6.14 -6.80 1.37
CA VAL A 85 6.18 -7.00 -0.07
C VAL A 85 7.37 -6.26 -0.64
N GLU A 86 8.15 -6.96 -1.47
CA GLU A 86 9.16 -6.33 -2.33
C GLU A 86 8.55 -6.12 -3.71
N ILE A 87 8.56 -4.89 -4.18
CA ILE A 87 8.02 -4.50 -5.48
C ILE A 87 9.17 -4.50 -6.48
N HIS A 88 9.08 -5.37 -7.49
CA HIS A 88 10.09 -5.52 -8.53
C HIS A 88 9.45 -5.25 -9.89
N PRO A 89 9.50 -4.01 -10.41
CA PRO A 89 8.95 -3.73 -11.74
C PRO A 89 9.56 -4.64 -12.81
N GLY A 90 8.70 -5.25 -13.63
CA GLY A 90 9.13 -6.17 -14.67
C GLY A 90 9.44 -7.58 -14.21
N LYS A 91 9.32 -7.87 -12.92
CA LYS A 91 9.50 -9.20 -12.33
C LYS A 91 8.39 -9.47 -11.34
N ALA A 92 8.27 -10.71 -10.90
CA ALA A 92 7.30 -11.07 -9.88
C ALA A 92 7.66 -10.41 -8.54
N ASN A 93 6.68 -9.82 -7.89
CA ASN A 93 6.85 -9.28 -6.56
C ASN A 93 6.99 -10.43 -5.54
N LYS A 94 7.72 -10.17 -4.47
CA LYS A 94 7.91 -11.13 -3.38
C LYS A 94 7.13 -10.68 -2.17
N ALA A 95 6.32 -11.56 -1.61
CA ALA A 95 5.52 -11.27 -0.42
C ALA A 95 5.84 -12.26 0.69
N ARG A 96 5.77 -11.80 1.92
CA ARG A 96 5.94 -12.63 3.12
C ARG A 96 4.90 -12.28 4.17
N ILE A 97 4.43 -13.31 4.87
CA ILE A 97 3.58 -13.16 6.04
C ILE A 97 4.34 -13.74 7.23
N ASN A 98 4.58 -12.92 8.25
CA ASN A 98 5.36 -13.30 9.44
C ASN A 98 6.74 -13.89 9.08
N GLY A 99 7.37 -13.33 8.05
CA GLY A 99 8.68 -13.76 7.59
C GLY A 99 8.69 -14.97 6.67
N SER A 100 7.55 -15.62 6.46
CA SER A 100 7.45 -16.79 5.59
C SER A 100 7.02 -16.41 4.18
N PRO A 101 7.74 -16.84 3.15
CA PRO A 101 7.36 -16.54 1.76
C PRO A 101 5.96 -17.05 1.42
N VAL A 102 5.24 -16.26 0.64
CA VAL A 102 3.90 -16.59 0.15
C VAL A 102 3.98 -16.78 -1.35
N THR A 103 3.49 -17.91 -1.84
CA THR A 103 3.59 -18.25 -3.27
C THR A 103 2.44 -17.71 -4.09
N LYS A 104 1.30 -17.41 -3.46
CA LYS A 104 0.11 -16.92 -4.16
C LYS A 104 -0.32 -15.59 -3.56
N ALA A 105 -0.49 -14.58 -4.41
CA ALA A 105 -0.89 -13.25 -3.98
C ALA A 105 -2.22 -13.28 -3.20
N ARG A 106 -3.15 -14.16 -3.56
CA ARG A 106 -4.43 -14.25 -2.88
C ARG A 106 -4.32 -14.68 -1.39
N GLU A 107 -3.21 -15.31 -1.01
CA GLU A 107 -2.97 -15.67 0.40
C GLU A 107 -2.71 -14.43 1.25
N VAL A 108 -2.24 -13.36 0.62
CA VAL A 108 -1.97 -12.08 1.27
C VAL A 108 -3.21 -11.19 1.24
N LEU A 109 -4.02 -11.32 0.20
CA LEU A 109 -5.28 -10.58 0.09
C LEU A 109 -6.20 -10.98 1.25
N GLY A 110 -6.73 -9.99 1.95
CA GLY A 110 -7.57 -10.22 3.11
C GLY A 110 -6.82 -10.17 4.44
N ALA A 111 -5.48 -10.26 4.44
CA ALA A 111 -4.69 -10.05 5.65
C ALA A 111 -4.83 -8.59 6.14
N LEU A 112 -4.96 -7.67 5.22
CA LEU A 112 -5.22 -6.26 5.50
C LEU A 112 -6.42 -5.81 4.69
N LEU A 113 -7.48 -5.41 5.39
CA LEU A 113 -8.69 -4.88 4.75
C LEU A 113 -8.64 -3.36 4.84
N THR A 114 -8.70 -2.69 3.69
CA THR A 114 -8.68 -1.24 3.63
C THR A 114 -9.77 -0.71 2.71
N VAL A 115 -10.19 0.52 3.01
CA VAL A 115 -11.00 1.32 2.11
C VAL A 115 -10.27 2.65 1.93
N VAL A 116 -9.99 3.02 0.68
CA VAL A 116 -9.33 4.28 0.34
C VAL A 116 -10.36 5.20 -0.29
N PHE A 117 -10.46 6.40 0.25
CA PHE A 117 -11.26 7.46 -0.34
C PHE A 117 -10.32 8.59 -0.77
N ALA A 118 -10.22 8.82 -2.07
CA ALA A 118 -9.27 9.77 -2.64
C ALA A 118 -9.97 10.64 -3.69
N PRO A 119 -9.38 11.81 -4.05
CA PRO A 119 -9.97 12.65 -5.09
C PRO A 119 -10.19 11.94 -6.42
N GLU A 120 -9.37 10.94 -6.74
CA GLU A 120 -9.52 10.13 -7.94
C GLU A 120 -10.85 9.37 -7.99
N ASP A 121 -11.43 9.09 -6.83
CA ASP A 121 -12.72 8.38 -6.75
C ASP A 121 -13.87 9.21 -7.29
N LEU A 122 -13.71 10.52 -7.41
CA LEU A 122 -14.71 11.38 -8.02
C LEU A 122 -14.94 11.01 -9.50
N ASN A 123 -13.98 10.35 -10.13
CA ASN A 123 -14.12 9.85 -11.49
C ASN A 123 -15.20 8.78 -11.63
N LEU A 124 -15.58 8.12 -10.54
CA LEU A 124 -16.70 7.17 -10.55
C LEU A 124 -18.01 7.85 -10.92
N VAL A 125 -18.16 9.13 -10.54
CA VAL A 125 -19.37 9.91 -10.79
C VAL A 125 -19.25 10.73 -12.06
N LYS A 126 -18.07 11.30 -12.32
CA LYS A 126 -17.83 12.25 -13.43
C LYS A 126 -17.06 11.65 -14.60
N GLY A 127 -16.45 10.49 -14.41
CA GLY A 127 -15.59 9.86 -15.40
C GLY A 127 -16.35 8.94 -16.34
N ASP A 128 -15.58 8.20 -17.14
CA ASP A 128 -16.14 7.31 -18.13
C ASP A 128 -16.65 6.00 -17.53
N PRO A 129 -17.51 5.25 -18.26
CA PRO A 129 -18.07 3.99 -17.75
C PRO A 129 -17.04 2.91 -17.37
N SER A 130 -15.83 2.95 -17.94
CA SER A 130 -14.78 1.98 -17.60
C SER A 130 -14.32 2.09 -16.15
N GLU A 131 -14.27 3.31 -15.62
CA GLU A 131 -13.92 3.55 -14.22
C GLU A 131 -14.94 2.90 -13.28
N ARG A 132 -16.23 3.03 -13.61
CA ARG A 132 -17.30 2.42 -12.81
C ARG A 132 -17.25 0.91 -12.86
N ARG A 133 -16.97 0.35 -14.03
CA ARG A 133 -16.87 -1.11 -14.18
C ARG A 133 -15.72 -1.66 -13.36
N ARG A 134 -14.57 -0.99 -13.38
CA ARG A 134 -13.41 -1.41 -12.60
C ARG A 134 -13.68 -1.38 -11.10
N PHE A 135 -14.45 -0.42 -10.63
CA PHE A 135 -14.84 -0.32 -9.22
C PHE A 135 -15.79 -1.47 -8.82
N MET A 136 -16.74 -1.80 -9.71
CA MET A 136 -17.72 -2.85 -9.44
C MET A 136 -17.12 -4.26 -9.49
N ASP A 137 -16.08 -4.46 -10.28
CA ASP A 137 -15.39 -5.73 -10.41
C ASP A 137 -14.34 -5.91 -9.30
#